data_6ab84f053f2995322ec792f494ce5038
#
_entry.id   6ab84f053f2995322ec792f494ce5038
#
_cell.length_a   1.000
_cell.length_b   1.000
_cell.length_c   1.000
_cell.angle_alpha   90.00
_cell.angle_beta   90.00
_cell.angle_gamma   90.00
#
_symmetry.space_group_name_H-M   'P 1'
#
loop_
_entity.id
_entity.type
_entity.pdbx_description
1 polymer ?
#
loop_
_entity_poly.entity_id
_entity_poly.type
_entity_poly.pdbx_seq_one_letter_code
_entity_poly.pdbx_strand_id
1 'polypeptide(L)'
;MTRNRTVFAFSVCFFLILGLRIVPSVQAADPSPIIGNWEGTLDPGAQPKKRVVVHITATPDGILSGTIDYPDESVSGVLITAIQYKEPALHFENSSGEVSYDGTMNKENSEIAGMWKQGAAPLSLTLKKVP
;
A
#
# COMPACT_ATOMS: atom_id res chain seq x y z
N MET A 1 12.42 -25.19 -85.98
CA MET A 1 12.82 -25.65 -84.64
C MET A 1 12.68 -24.48 -83.65
N THR A 2 11.59 -24.43 -82.98
CA THR A 2 11.28 -23.40 -82.00
C THR A 2 11.65 -23.92 -80.62
N ARG A 3 12.64 -23.34 -80.01
CA ARG A 3 13.02 -23.62 -78.62
C ARG A 3 12.29 -22.65 -77.73
N ASN A 4 11.23 -23.13 -77.08
CA ASN A 4 10.57 -22.44 -76.02
C ASN A 4 11.49 -22.42 -74.78
N ARG A 5 11.96 -21.24 -74.42
CA ARG A 5 12.62 -20.98 -73.14
C ARG A 5 11.55 -20.45 -72.20
N THR A 6 11.04 -21.33 -71.38
CA THR A 6 10.16 -20.96 -70.28
C THR A 6 11.02 -20.29 -69.19
N VAL A 7 10.87 -19.01 -69.05
CA VAL A 7 11.51 -18.26 -67.95
C VAL A 7 10.62 -18.43 -66.77
N PHE A 8 11.05 -19.24 -65.79
CA PHE A 8 10.42 -19.28 -64.47
C PHE A 8 10.86 -18.06 -63.70
N ALA A 9 9.97 -17.09 -63.54
CA ALA A 9 10.14 -16.03 -62.62
C ALA A 9 9.89 -16.54 -61.21
N PHE A 10 10.96 -16.73 -60.43
CA PHE A 10 10.86 -16.94 -59.01
C PHE A 10 10.50 -15.61 -58.35
N SER A 11 9.20 -15.48 -58.04
CA SER A 11 8.76 -14.39 -57.18
C SER A 11 9.17 -14.72 -55.73
N VAL A 12 10.26 -14.16 -55.25
CA VAL A 12 10.65 -14.23 -53.87
C VAL A 12 9.72 -13.31 -53.11
N CYS A 13 8.64 -13.83 -52.54
CA CYS A 13 7.85 -13.13 -51.55
C CYS A 13 8.70 -12.99 -50.29
N PHE A 14 9.28 -11.80 -50.10
CA PHE A 14 9.93 -11.41 -48.87
C PHE A 14 8.82 -11.11 -47.88
N PHE A 15 8.43 -12.12 -47.10
CA PHE A 15 7.57 -11.90 -45.92
C PHE A 15 8.39 -11.16 -44.87
N LEU A 16 8.20 -9.85 -44.83
CA LEU A 16 8.69 -9.02 -43.74
C LEU A 16 7.82 -9.37 -42.52
N ILE A 17 8.25 -10.34 -41.76
CA ILE A 17 7.65 -10.63 -40.46
C ILE A 17 8.08 -9.48 -39.55
N LEU A 18 7.23 -8.46 -39.49
CA LEU A 18 7.33 -7.41 -38.50
C LEU A 18 7.01 -8.07 -37.15
N GLY A 19 8.03 -8.59 -36.49
CA GLY A 19 7.89 -9.16 -35.16
C GLY A 19 7.45 -8.06 -34.23
N LEU A 20 6.14 -8.03 -33.94
CA LEU A 20 5.58 -7.22 -32.88
C LEU A 20 6.19 -7.69 -31.56
N ARG A 21 7.26 -7.06 -31.14
CA ARG A 21 7.83 -7.28 -29.84
C ARG A 21 6.87 -6.67 -28.83
N ILE A 22 6.02 -7.53 -28.25
CA ILE A 22 5.25 -7.19 -27.05
C ILE A 22 6.28 -7.06 -25.95
N VAL A 23 6.70 -5.84 -25.68
CA VAL A 23 7.47 -5.53 -24.48
C VAL A 23 6.45 -5.58 -23.34
N PRO A 24 6.56 -6.51 -22.38
CA PRO A 24 5.71 -6.43 -21.20
C PRO A 24 6.03 -5.12 -20.51
N SER A 25 5.08 -4.19 -20.54
CA SER A 25 5.18 -3.00 -19.72
C SER A 25 5.13 -3.47 -18.27
N VAL A 26 6.25 -3.37 -17.59
CA VAL A 26 6.29 -3.48 -16.14
C VAL A 26 5.58 -2.25 -15.62
N GLN A 27 4.27 -2.35 -15.43
CA GLN A 27 3.56 -1.35 -14.64
C GLN A 27 4.13 -1.43 -13.23
N ALA A 28 4.73 -0.33 -12.78
CA ALA A 28 4.98 -0.14 -11.36
C ALA A 28 3.64 -0.40 -10.64
N ALA A 29 3.63 -1.35 -9.70
CA ALA A 29 2.45 -1.60 -8.90
C ALA A 29 1.99 -0.28 -8.28
N ASP A 30 0.70 0.05 -8.39
CA ASP A 30 0.13 1.20 -7.73
C ASP A 30 0.51 1.15 -6.24
N PRO A 31 0.93 2.27 -5.65
CA PRO A 31 1.28 2.28 -4.24
C PRO A 31 0.08 1.78 -3.43
N SER A 32 0.33 0.90 -2.46
CA SER A 32 -0.73 0.39 -1.59
C SER A 32 -1.49 1.55 -0.96
N PRO A 33 -2.84 1.50 -0.95
CA PRO A 33 -3.66 2.59 -0.41
C PRO A 33 -3.42 2.86 1.07
N ILE A 34 -2.78 1.92 1.78
CA ILE A 34 -2.42 2.08 3.19
C ILE A 34 -1.25 3.04 3.40
N ILE A 35 -0.43 3.26 2.39
CA ILE A 35 0.72 4.16 2.49
C ILE A 35 0.25 5.61 2.64
N GLY A 36 0.81 6.30 3.60
CA GLY A 36 0.51 7.70 3.88
C GLY A 36 0.42 8.02 5.36
N ASN A 37 -0.12 9.17 5.65
CA ASN A 37 -0.31 9.65 7.01
C ASN A 37 -1.77 9.51 7.42
N TRP A 38 -1.98 9.02 8.63
CA TRP A 38 -3.30 8.73 9.17
C TRP A 38 -3.44 9.37 10.55
N GLU A 39 -4.51 10.09 10.78
CA GLU A 39 -4.75 10.79 12.04
C GLU A 39 -6.07 10.33 12.66
N GLY A 40 -6.04 10.12 13.97
CA GLY A 40 -7.23 9.79 14.75
C GLY A 40 -7.12 10.33 16.17
N THR A 41 -8.22 10.24 16.90
CA THR A 41 -8.29 10.69 18.28
C THR A 41 -8.81 9.58 19.17
N LEU A 42 -8.03 9.21 20.17
CA LEU A 42 -8.43 8.31 21.23
C LEU A 42 -9.22 9.09 22.28
N ASP A 43 -10.37 8.53 22.66
CA ASP A 43 -11.22 9.08 23.70
C ASP A 43 -11.36 8.06 24.84
N PRO A 44 -10.51 8.14 25.88
CA PRO A 44 -10.59 7.21 27.01
C PRO A 44 -11.72 7.54 28.01
N GLY A 45 -12.58 8.51 27.72
CA GLY A 45 -13.70 8.89 28.54
C GLY A 45 -13.33 9.79 29.72
N ALA A 46 -12.71 9.20 30.75
CA ALA A 46 -12.37 9.93 31.99
C ALA A 46 -11.07 10.73 31.91
N GLN A 47 -10.28 10.55 30.85
CA GLN A 47 -9.01 11.24 30.63
C GLN A 47 -9.10 12.14 29.42
N PRO A 48 -8.18 13.10 29.25
CA PRO A 48 -8.16 13.94 28.06
C PRO A 48 -8.02 13.11 26.78
N LYS A 49 -8.69 13.56 25.74
CA LYS A 49 -8.55 12.97 24.40
C LYS A 49 -7.11 13.10 23.92
N LYS A 50 -6.67 12.06 23.23
CA LYS A 50 -5.29 11.94 22.75
C LYS A 50 -5.28 11.76 21.24
N ARG A 51 -4.60 12.68 20.57
CA ARG A 51 -4.42 12.56 19.12
C ARG A 51 -3.30 11.59 18.79
N VAL A 52 -3.52 10.80 17.76
CA VAL A 52 -2.57 9.80 17.24
C VAL A 52 -2.37 10.05 15.77
N VAL A 53 -1.12 10.10 15.32
CA VAL A 53 -0.77 10.17 13.90
C VAL A 53 0.06 8.95 13.56
N VAL A 54 -0.36 8.20 12.56
CA VAL A 54 0.32 7.00 12.08
C VAL A 54 0.89 7.29 10.70
N HIS A 55 2.20 7.11 10.55
CA HIS A 55 2.89 7.26 9.29
C HIS A 55 3.24 5.88 8.75
N ILE A 56 2.71 5.53 7.59
CA ILE A 56 2.95 4.23 6.96
C ILE A 56 3.70 4.44 5.65
N THR A 57 4.81 3.77 5.51
CA THR A 57 5.66 3.77 4.31
C THR A 57 5.91 2.35 3.83
N ALA A 58 6.42 2.22 2.62
CA ALA A 58 6.85 0.93 2.10
C ALA A 58 8.24 1.05 1.48
N THR A 59 9.01 -0.01 1.60
CA THR A 59 10.27 -0.16 0.86
C THR A 59 9.97 -0.44 -0.61
N PRO A 60 10.96 -0.31 -1.52
CA PRO A 60 10.80 -0.71 -2.92
C PRO A 60 10.35 -2.17 -3.09
N ASP A 61 10.69 -3.04 -2.15
CA ASP A 61 10.28 -4.45 -2.13
C ASP A 61 8.85 -4.68 -1.62
N GLY A 62 8.14 -3.60 -1.25
CA GLY A 62 6.77 -3.67 -0.77
C GLY A 62 6.62 -4.00 0.72
N ILE A 63 7.71 -3.97 1.49
CA ILE A 63 7.67 -4.19 2.93
C ILE A 63 7.17 -2.94 3.62
N LEU A 64 6.10 -3.06 4.37
CA LEU A 64 5.52 -1.96 5.13
C LEU A 64 6.34 -1.66 6.38
N SER A 65 6.48 -0.38 6.68
CA SER A 65 7.02 0.11 7.94
C SER A 65 6.25 1.35 8.37
N GLY A 66 6.34 1.69 9.65
CA GLY A 66 5.61 2.86 10.12
C GLY A 66 6.08 3.35 11.48
N THR A 67 5.60 4.55 11.80
CA THR A 67 5.81 5.21 13.09
C THR A 67 4.49 5.79 13.59
N ILE A 68 4.44 6.02 14.90
CA ILE A 68 3.31 6.63 15.58
C ILE A 68 3.79 7.91 16.28
N ASP A 69 3.06 8.99 16.10
CA ASP A 69 3.28 10.24 16.83
C ASP A 69 2.11 10.48 17.80
N TYR A 70 2.43 11.04 18.94
CA TYR A 70 1.47 11.52 19.92
C TYR A 70 1.68 13.03 20.12
N PRO A 71 1.09 13.88 19.25
CA PRO A 71 1.36 15.32 19.27
C PRO A 71 1.03 15.99 20.61
N ASP A 72 -0.02 15.54 21.30
CA ASP A 72 -0.45 16.11 22.58
C ASP A 72 0.52 15.78 23.72
N GLU A 73 1.39 14.80 23.55
CA GLU A 73 2.44 14.41 24.50
C GLU A 73 3.83 14.84 24.05
N SER A 74 3.95 15.54 22.93
CA SER A 74 5.23 15.91 22.30
C SER A 74 6.13 14.69 22.02
N VAL A 75 5.52 13.56 21.70
CA VAL A 75 6.21 12.31 21.35
C VAL A 75 6.04 12.06 19.86
N SER A 76 7.13 11.72 19.18
CA SER A 76 7.12 11.41 17.75
C SER A 76 8.08 10.28 17.42
N GLY A 77 7.83 9.59 16.30
CA GLY A 77 8.71 8.57 15.78
C GLY A 77 8.71 7.25 16.57
N VAL A 78 7.64 6.93 17.28
CA VAL A 78 7.50 5.64 17.96
C VAL A 78 7.38 4.54 16.91
N LEU A 79 8.31 3.60 16.91
CA LEU A 79 8.37 2.56 15.88
C LEU A 79 7.20 1.59 15.98
N ILE A 80 6.60 1.30 14.84
CA ILE A 80 5.72 0.17 14.67
C ILE A 80 6.63 -1.06 14.44
N THR A 81 6.54 -2.05 15.32
CA THR A 81 7.42 -3.23 15.29
C THR A 81 6.90 -4.33 14.37
N ALA A 82 5.60 -4.36 14.14
CA ALA A 82 4.97 -5.28 13.20
C ALA A 82 3.79 -4.59 12.51
N ILE A 83 3.67 -4.71 11.21
CA ILE A 83 2.58 -4.16 10.43
C ILE A 83 2.19 -5.13 9.32
N GLN A 84 0.89 -5.38 9.18
CA GLN A 84 0.32 -6.20 8.12
C GLN A 84 -0.89 -5.50 7.53
N TYR A 85 -0.96 -5.46 6.22
CA TYR A 85 -2.13 -5.00 5.50
C TYR A 85 -2.56 -6.05 4.48
N LYS A 86 -3.72 -6.62 4.71
CA LYS A 86 -4.42 -7.48 3.75
C LYS A 86 -5.76 -6.82 3.47
N GLU A 87 -5.85 -6.12 2.36
CA GLU A 87 -7.02 -5.33 2.02
C GLU A 87 -8.35 -6.06 2.32
N PRO A 88 -9.25 -5.44 3.09
CA PRO A 88 -9.21 -4.12 3.69
C PRO A 88 -8.67 -4.06 5.14
N ALA A 89 -8.09 -5.14 5.66
CA ALA A 89 -7.71 -5.26 7.07
C ALA A 89 -6.28 -4.77 7.34
N LEU A 90 -6.14 -3.85 8.28
CA LEU A 90 -4.87 -3.37 8.80
C LEU A 90 -4.67 -3.86 10.23
N HIS A 91 -3.49 -4.41 10.49
CA HIS A 91 -3.01 -4.72 11.83
C HIS A 91 -1.62 -4.17 12.04
N PHE A 92 -1.38 -3.49 13.15
CA PHE A 92 -0.03 -3.13 13.56
C PHE A 92 0.16 -3.22 15.06
N GLU A 93 1.42 -3.34 15.48
CA GLU A 93 1.83 -3.46 16.87
C GLU A 93 3.07 -2.61 17.15
N ASN A 94 3.13 -2.10 18.37
CA ASN A 94 4.35 -1.59 18.99
C ASN A 94 4.60 -2.39 20.27
N SER A 95 5.62 -3.24 20.24
CA SER A 95 5.91 -4.15 21.34
C SER A 95 6.46 -3.45 22.57
N SER A 96 7.18 -2.32 22.41
CA SER A 96 7.72 -1.58 23.55
C SER A 96 6.67 -0.77 24.32
N GLY A 97 5.59 -0.36 23.64
CA GLY A 97 4.48 0.37 24.25
C GLY A 97 3.24 -0.48 24.53
N GLU A 98 3.31 -1.79 24.25
CA GLU A 98 2.18 -2.72 24.36
C GLU A 98 0.92 -2.26 23.62
N VAL A 99 1.14 -1.61 22.45
CA VAL A 99 0.08 -1.09 21.61
C VAL A 99 -0.20 -2.08 20.49
N SER A 100 -1.47 -2.34 20.23
CA SER A 100 -1.91 -3.00 19.00
C SER A 100 -3.14 -2.31 18.42
N TYR A 101 -3.25 -2.33 17.11
CA TYR A 101 -4.39 -1.77 16.38
C TYR A 101 -4.86 -2.74 15.32
N ASP A 102 -6.16 -2.95 15.29
CA ASP A 102 -6.84 -3.74 14.27
C ASP A 102 -7.95 -2.88 13.65
N GLY A 103 -7.86 -2.63 12.36
CA GLY A 103 -8.82 -1.78 11.68
C GLY A 103 -9.17 -2.27 10.29
N THR A 104 -10.23 -1.69 9.75
CA THR A 104 -10.73 -1.98 8.40
C THR A 104 -10.83 -0.70 7.61
N MET A 105 -10.19 -0.67 6.44
CA MET A 105 -10.24 0.47 5.54
C MET A 105 -11.58 0.53 4.81
N ASN A 106 -12.11 1.74 4.66
CA ASN A 106 -13.32 1.97 3.87
C ASN A 106 -13.05 1.86 2.35
N LYS A 107 -14.11 1.81 1.56
CA LYS A 107 -14.01 1.65 0.10
C LYS A 107 -13.32 2.82 -0.60
N GLU A 108 -13.40 4.01 -0.03
CA GLU A 108 -12.79 5.24 -0.56
C GLU A 108 -11.30 5.36 -0.21
N ASN A 109 -10.75 4.44 0.57
CA ASN A 109 -9.37 4.47 1.05
C ASN A 109 -9.00 5.74 1.82
N SER A 110 -9.99 6.31 2.54
CA SER A 110 -9.86 7.57 3.26
C SER A 110 -9.95 7.45 4.77
N GLU A 111 -10.51 6.33 5.26
CA GLU A 111 -10.69 6.08 6.68
C GLU A 111 -10.42 4.62 7.04
N ILE A 112 -9.89 4.41 8.23
CA ILE A 112 -9.72 3.08 8.83
C ILE A 112 -10.42 3.10 10.18
N ALA A 113 -11.44 2.28 10.33
CA ALA A 113 -12.16 2.13 11.59
C ALA A 113 -11.69 0.87 12.31
N GLY A 114 -11.32 1.00 13.56
CA GLY A 114 -10.80 -0.14 14.30
C GLY A 114 -10.71 0.05 15.80
N MET A 115 -9.96 -0.85 16.43
CA MET A 115 -9.80 -0.89 17.87
C MET A 115 -8.32 -0.73 18.23
N TRP A 116 -8.05 0.22 19.10
CA TRP A 116 -6.75 0.48 19.70
C TRP A 116 -6.68 -0.19 21.06
N LYS A 117 -5.70 -1.03 21.24
CA LYS A 117 -5.46 -1.74 22.49
C LYS A 117 -4.16 -1.26 23.10
N GLN A 118 -4.26 -0.66 24.27
CA GLN A 118 -3.12 -0.23 25.09
C GLN A 118 -3.55 -0.30 26.55
N GLY A 119 -3.02 -1.27 27.29
CA GLY A 119 -3.44 -1.50 28.67
C GLY A 119 -4.73 -2.32 28.77
N ALA A 120 -5.64 -1.97 29.71
CA ALA A 120 -6.72 -2.85 30.14
C ALA A 120 -7.94 -2.88 29.20
N ALA A 121 -8.32 -1.77 28.57
CA ALA A 121 -9.54 -1.68 27.78
C ALA A 121 -9.25 -1.21 26.34
N PRO A 122 -9.76 -1.90 25.32
CA PRO A 122 -9.66 -1.43 23.96
C PRO A 122 -10.51 -0.18 23.75
N LEU A 123 -9.98 0.74 22.93
CA LEU A 123 -10.63 1.98 22.54
C LEU A 123 -10.93 1.96 21.04
N SER A 124 -12.09 2.48 20.68
CA SER A 124 -12.43 2.72 19.29
C SER A 124 -11.53 3.82 18.71
N LEU A 125 -10.92 3.59 17.58
CA LEU A 125 -10.09 4.57 16.89
C LEU A 125 -10.38 4.55 15.40
N THR A 126 -10.85 5.66 14.87
CA THR A 126 -10.97 5.89 13.43
C THR A 126 -9.80 6.75 12.96
N LEU A 127 -9.02 6.21 12.06
CA LEU A 127 -7.92 6.92 11.41
C LEU A 127 -8.40 7.50 10.09
N LYS A 128 -8.13 8.78 9.87
CA LYS A 128 -8.45 9.47 8.61
C LYS A 128 -7.17 9.83 7.89
N LYS A 129 -7.19 9.62 6.58
CA LYS A 129 -6.04 9.96 5.74
C LYS A 129 -5.87 11.48 5.70
N VAL A 130 -4.64 11.92 5.93
CA VAL A 130 -4.28 13.35 5.90
C VAL A 130 -3.20 13.59 4.85
N PRO A 131 -3.11 14.81 4.30
CA PRO A 131 -2.08 15.16 3.31
C PRO A 131 -0.66 14.98 3.81
#